data_5dac867be8b71b4be0c429ef029e18af
#
_entry.id   5dac867be8b71b4be0c429ef029e18af
#
_cell.length_a   1.000
_cell.length_b   1.000
_cell.length_c   1.000
_cell.angle_alpha   90.00
_cell.angle_beta   90.00
_cell.angle_gamma   90.00
#
_symmetry.space_group_name_H-M   'P 1'
#
loop_
_entity.id
_entity.type
_entity.pdbx_description
1 polymer ?
#
loop_
_entity_poly.entity_id
_entity_poly.type
_entity_poly.pdbx_seq_one_letter_code
_entity_poly.pdbx_strand_id
1 'polypeptide(L)'
;MKKFLVSLAALALFLGLAACSSNDESKTEEKDTKKTEEAAAPKNDVKKDLVKFYNGLAEKINAKDGDLNAYEAKAAKKDPKPEDLPTAEDRAKASESAAAVAAELNSTQIPVELKDHQADLEAAVKEYAAAYQAKADELKKDAPNFEAAEATYTKAEEALGKVYEAEKMFPPSLGNQVN
;
A
#
# COMPACT_ATOMS: atom_id res chain seq x y z
N MET A 1 15.60 -43.26 6.84
CA MET A 1 15.67 -44.28 5.77
C MET A 1 14.82 -43.81 4.59
N LYS A 2 15.45 -43.90 3.38
CA LYS A 2 14.98 -43.70 2.00
C LYS A 2 14.82 -42.23 1.59
N LYS A 3 15.76 -41.51 1.01
CA LYS A 3 16.57 -41.57 -0.24
C LYS A 3 15.73 -41.92 -1.48
N PHE A 4 15.61 -40.90 -2.39
CA PHE A 4 15.58 -40.99 -3.85
C PHE A 4 15.79 -39.54 -4.35
N LEU A 5 16.87 -39.08 -4.86
CA LEU A 5 17.77 -39.34 -5.99
C LEU A 5 17.09 -39.26 -7.39
N VAL A 6 17.42 -38.16 -8.09
CA VAL A 6 18.03 -38.05 -9.44
C VAL A 6 17.13 -38.21 -10.65
N SER A 7 17.13 -37.17 -11.52
CA SER A 7 17.30 -37.18 -12.99
C SER A 7 17.35 -35.73 -13.47
N LEU A 8 18.31 -35.23 -13.99
CA LEU A 8 19.40 -35.17 -14.97
C LEU A 8 18.95 -35.41 -16.43
N ALA A 9 19.36 -34.45 -17.27
CA ALA A 9 19.53 -34.41 -18.73
C ALA A 9 18.28 -34.03 -19.54
N ALA A 10 18.35 -33.18 -20.58
CA ALA A 10 19.31 -33.17 -21.65
C ALA A 10 19.39 -31.85 -22.40
N LEU A 11 20.56 -31.57 -22.81
CA LEU A 11 21.11 -30.64 -23.77
C LEU A 11 20.56 -30.86 -25.20
N ALA A 12 20.25 -29.79 -25.94
CA ALA A 12 20.18 -29.83 -27.38
C ALA A 12 20.71 -28.53 -27.96
N LEU A 13 21.95 -28.62 -28.43
CA LEU A 13 22.63 -27.69 -29.37
C LEU A 13 22.03 -27.83 -30.76
N PHE A 14 21.64 -26.72 -31.36
CA PHE A 14 21.55 -26.64 -32.83
C PHE A 14 22.43 -25.49 -33.31
N LEU A 15 23.59 -25.90 -33.86
CA LEU A 15 24.42 -25.14 -34.75
C LEU A 15 23.86 -25.32 -36.16
N GLY A 16 23.60 -24.23 -36.86
CA GLY A 16 23.28 -24.22 -38.29
C GLY A 16 24.02 -23.09 -38.97
N LEU A 17 25.18 -23.41 -39.57
CA LEU A 17 25.92 -22.59 -40.51
C LEU A 17 25.36 -22.78 -41.93
N ALA A 18 25.31 -21.70 -42.68
CA ALA A 18 25.60 -21.64 -44.13
C ALA A 18 25.39 -20.21 -44.61
N ALA A 19 26.38 -19.52 -44.95
CA ALA A 19 27.28 -19.47 -46.12
C ALA A 19 26.81 -18.53 -47.21
N CYS A 20 27.57 -17.45 -47.34
CA CYS A 20 28.13 -16.77 -48.53
C CYS A 20 27.33 -16.70 -49.85
N SER A 21 27.15 -15.48 -50.37
CA SER A 21 27.83 -15.09 -51.63
C SER A 21 27.59 -13.61 -51.95
N SER A 22 28.64 -12.90 -51.96
CA SER A 22 29.30 -11.89 -52.81
C SER A 22 28.50 -10.82 -53.58
N ASN A 23 29.09 -9.61 -53.41
CA ASN A 23 29.27 -8.44 -54.29
C ASN A 23 28.04 -7.55 -54.56
N ASP A 24 28.07 -6.25 -54.42
CA ASP A 24 29.01 -5.18 -54.64
C ASP A 24 28.47 -3.84 -54.04
N GLU A 25 29.42 -3.03 -53.61
CA GLU A 25 29.46 -1.57 -53.51
C GLU A 25 28.31 -0.72 -52.93
N SER A 26 28.71 -0.03 -51.89
CA SER A 26 28.55 1.42 -51.64
C SER A 26 27.43 1.90 -50.70
N LYS A 27 27.93 2.55 -49.67
CA LYS A 27 27.40 3.62 -48.81
C LYS A 27 26.70 3.22 -47.52
N THR A 28 27.49 3.46 -46.48
CA THR A 28 27.15 4.19 -45.24
C THR A 28 25.66 4.30 -44.88
N GLU A 29 25.25 3.57 -43.85
CA GLU A 29 24.46 4.13 -42.76
C GLU A 29 24.28 3.12 -41.62
N GLU A 30 24.43 3.62 -40.46
CA GLU A 30 24.27 3.15 -39.11
C GLU A 30 23.49 1.87 -38.85
N LYS A 31 24.20 0.98 -38.18
CA LYS A 31 23.68 -0.27 -37.60
C LYS A 31 22.98 0.05 -36.28
N ASP A 32 21.69 0.24 -36.39
CA ASP A 32 20.81 0.33 -35.22
C ASP A 32 20.57 -1.08 -34.65
N THR A 33 21.39 -1.45 -33.67
CA THR A 33 21.17 -2.64 -32.86
C THR A 33 20.06 -2.29 -31.89
N LYS A 34 18.85 -2.62 -32.23
CA LYS A 34 17.67 -2.54 -31.38
C LYS A 34 17.82 -3.53 -30.23
N LYS A 35 18.58 -3.14 -29.22
CA LYS A 35 18.55 -3.74 -27.89
C LYS A 35 17.21 -3.36 -27.29
N THR A 36 16.33 -4.33 -27.13
CA THR A 36 15.13 -4.17 -26.36
C THR A 36 15.55 -3.89 -24.92
N GLU A 37 15.74 -2.63 -24.59
CA GLU A 37 15.75 -2.16 -23.22
C GLU A 37 14.31 -2.25 -22.73
N GLU A 38 14.09 -3.17 -21.83
CA GLU A 38 12.95 -3.13 -20.94
C GLU A 38 13.02 -1.78 -20.23
N ALA A 39 12.19 -0.84 -20.67
CA ALA A 39 12.18 0.52 -20.16
C ALA A 39 11.76 0.46 -18.70
N ALA A 40 12.73 0.57 -17.80
CA ALA A 40 12.45 0.91 -16.42
C ALA A 40 11.63 2.21 -16.45
N ALA A 41 10.43 2.18 -15.87
CA ALA A 41 9.58 3.35 -15.74
C ALA A 41 10.40 4.50 -15.11
N PRO A 42 10.29 5.73 -15.60
CA PRO A 42 11.11 6.82 -15.10
C PRO A 42 10.86 7.00 -13.60
N LYS A 43 11.93 7.00 -12.81
CA LYS A 43 11.89 7.08 -11.33
C LYS A 43 11.07 8.25 -10.77
N ASN A 44 10.81 9.28 -11.58
CA ASN A 44 9.96 10.41 -11.23
C ASN A 44 8.47 10.07 -11.23
N ASP A 45 8.04 9.08 -11.99
CA ASP A 45 6.63 8.68 -12.04
C ASP A 45 6.26 7.87 -10.80
N VAL A 46 7.14 6.98 -10.30
CA VAL A 46 6.91 6.20 -9.07
C VAL A 46 6.65 7.11 -7.86
N LYS A 47 7.45 8.16 -7.68
CA LYS A 47 7.25 9.12 -6.59
C LYS A 47 5.92 9.85 -6.68
N LYS A 48 5.55 10.27 -7.87
CA LYS A 48 4.27 10.91 -8.13
C LYS A 48 3.11 9.95 -7.87
N ASP A 49 3.26 8.70 -8.26
CA ASP A 49 2.22 7.69 -8.09
C ASP A 49 2.09 7.26 -6.63
N LEU A 50 3.19 7.22 -5.86
CA LEU A 50 3.15 7.06 -4.40
C LEU A 50 2.38 8.21 -3.72
N VAL A 51 2.62 9.46 -4.11
CA VAL A 51 1.87 10.61 -3.56
C VAL A 51 0.39 10.53 -3.90
N LYS A 52 0.04 10.16 -5.14
CA LYS A 52 -1.38 9.97 -5.53
C LYS A 52 -2.03 8.85 -4.73
N PHE A 53 -1.34 7.73 -4.59
CA PHE A 53 -1.82 6.58 -3.81
C PHE A 53 -2.09 6.97 -2.36
N TYR A 54 -1.16 7.66 -1.72
CA TYR A 54 -1.31 8.17 -0.36
C TYR A 54 -2.50 9.11 -0.21
N ASN A 55 -2.63 10.09 -1.10
CA ASN A 55 -3.76 11.01 -1.09
C ASN A 55 -5.09 10.27 -1.28
N GLY A 56 -5.11 9.28 -2.18
CA GLY A 56 -6.28 8.43 -2.38
C GLY A 56 -6.65 7.59 -1.14
N LEU A 57 -5.66 7.13 -0.35
CA LEU A 57 -5.94 6.48 0.94
C LEU A 57 -6.58 7.46 1.92
N ALA A 58 -6.03 8.67 2.06
CA ALA A 58 -6.58 9.70 2.95
C ALA A 58 -8.02 10.08 2.54
N GLU A 59 -8.29 10.27 1.25
CA GLU A 59 -9.63 10.56 0.75
C GLU A 59 -10.63 9.44 1.07
N LYS A 60 -10.23 8.17 0.92
CA LYS A 60 -11.07 7.01 1.24
C LYS A 60 -11.40 6.93 2.72
N ILE A 61 -10.45 7.22 3.58
CA ILE A 61 -10.64 7.25 5.03
C ILE A 61 -11.57 8.41 5.39
N ASN A 62 -11.24 9.64 5.01
CA ASN A 62 -12.00 10.85 5.32
C ASN A 62 -13.47 10.79 4.79
N ALA A 63 -13.74 10.00 3.76
CA ALA A 63 -15.10 9.79 3.27
C ALA A 63 -15.96 8.94 4.21
N LYS A 64 -15.37 8.25 5.19
CA LYS A 64 -16.04 7.26 6.04
C LYS A 64 -15.88 7.50 7.54
N ASP A 65 -14.86 8.24 7.97
CA ASP A 65 -14.45 8.35 9.38
C ASP A 65 -15.15 9.46 10.17
N GLY A 66 -16.09 10.19 9.57
CA GLY A 66 -16.70 11.36 10.18
C GLY A 66 -17.34 11.12 11.57
N ASP A 67 -18.09 10.03 11.73
CA ASP A 67 -18.70 9.68 13.03
C ASP A 67 -17.65 9.19 14.05
N LEU A 68 -16.59 8.50 13.58
CA LEU A 68 -15.47 8.12 14.42
C LEU A 68 -14.76 9.37 14.97
N ASN A 69 -14.44 10.32 14.10
CA ASN A 69 -13.79 11.58 14.47
C ASN A 69 -14.65 12.42 15.44
N ALA A 70 -15.95 12.47 15.19
CA ALA A 70 -16.89 13.15 16.09
C ALA A 70 -16.91 12.51 17.50
N TYR A 71 -16.87 11.19 17.57
CA TYR A 71 -16.75 10.46 18.83
C TYR A 71 -15.43 10.74 19.55
N GLU A 72 -14.31 10.61 18.83
CA GLU A 72 -12.98 10.85 19.39
C GLU A 72 -12.81 12.29 19.88
N ALA A 73 -13.33 13.27 19.14
CA ALA A 73 -13.33 14.67 19.55
C ALA A 73 -14.11 14.90 20.84
N LYS A 74 -15.27 14.25 21.02
CA LYS A 74 -16.03 14.30 22.28
C LYS A 74 -15.26 13.63 23.43
N ALA A 75 -14.69 12.45 23.18
CA ALA A 75 -13.95 11.68 24.18
C ALA A 75 -12.67 12.39 24.64
N ALA A 76 -12.01 13.14 23.75
CA ALA A 76 -10.79 13.88 24.03
C ALA A 76 -11.03 15.27 24.67
N LYS A 77 -12.29 15.69 24.88
CA LYS A 77 -12.62 17.01 25.41
C LYS A 77 -12.08 17.16 26.84
N LYS A 78 -11.36 18.25 27.09
CA LYS A 78 -10.87 18.59 28.42
C LYS A 78 -12.02 19.17 29.27
N ASP A 79 -12.15 18.68 30.49
CA ASP A 79 -13.20 19.10 31.43
C ASP A 79 -14.62 19.07 30.81
N PRO A 80 -15.07 17.90 30.28
CA PRO A 80 -16.34 17.80 29.61
C PRO A 80 -17.49 17.91 30.63
N LYS A 81 -18.54 18.62 30.28
CA LYS A 81 -19.80 18.53 30.99
C LYS A 81 -20.50 17.22 30.63
N PRO A 82 -21.48 16.74 31.45
CA PRO A 82 -22.18 15.50 31.13
C PRO A 82 -22.80 15.45 29.72
N GLU A 83 -23.29 16.58 29.22
CA GLU A 83 -23.84 16.72 27.86
C GLU A 83 -22.81 16.69 26.74
N ASP A 84 -21.53 16.88 27.06
CA ASP A 84 -20.41 16.85 26.09
C ASP A 84 -19.83 15.45 25.91
N LEU A 85 -20.13 14.52 26.81
CA LEU A 85 -19.59 13.16 26.75
C LEU A 85 -20.21 12.37 25.59
N PRO A 86 -19.43 11.46 24.97
CA PRO A 86 -19.98 10.57 23.95
C PRO A 86 -21.13 9.72 24.49
N THR A 87 -22.22 9.65 23.76
CA THR A 87 -23.36 8.79 24.06
C THR A 87 -23.14 7.36 23.55
N ALA A 88 -23.99 6.43 23.97
CA ALA A 88 -23.99 5.07 23.40
C ALA A 88 -24.32 5.09 21.89
N GLU A 89 -25.13 6.03 21.44
CA GLU A 89 -25.43 6.22 20.01
C GLU A 89 -24.21 6.74 19.24
N ASP A 90 -23.50 7.74 19.78
CA ASP A 90 -22.24 8.22 19.18
C ASP A 90 -21.23 7.08 19.04
N ARG A 91 -21.11 6.24 20.06
CA ARG A 91 -20.21 5.09 20.07
C ARG A 91 -20.60 4.04 19.02
N ALA A 92 -21.89 3.76 18.87
CA ALA A 92 -22.38 2.83 17.85
C ALA A 92 -22.08 3.35 16.42
N LYS A 93 -22.36 4.62 16.14
CA LYS A 93 -22.05 5.27 14.86
C LYS A 93 -20.56 5.28 14.57
N ALA A 94 -19.74 5.60 15.58
CA ALA A 94 -18.28 5.55 15.46
C ALA A 94 -17.76 4.13 15.14
N SER A 95 -18.36 3.10 15.75
CA SER A 95 -18.03 1.70 15.44
C SER A 95 -18.35 1.34 14.00
N GLU A 96 -19.53 1.73 13.49
CA GLU A 96 -19.92 1.52 12.10
C GLU A 96 -19.01 2.28 11.13
N SER A 97 -18.67 3.53 11.45
CA SER A 97 -17.75 4.38 10.71
C SER A 97 -16.36 3.75 10.61
N ALA A 98 -15.77 3.33 11.74
CA ALA A 98 -14.49 2.66 11.75
C ALA A 98 -14.49 1.34 10.94
N ALA A 99 -15.55 0.54 11.04
CA ALA A 99 -15.72 -0.68 10.25
C ALA A 99 -15.83 -0.38 8.75
N ALA A 100 -16.51 0.71 8.38
CA ALA A 100 -16.62 1.15 6.98
C ALA A 100 -15.26 1.58 6.41
N VAL A 101 -14.42 2.28 7.20
CA VAL A 101 -13.04 2.59 6.82
C VAL A 101 -12.24 1.30 6.61
N ALA A 102 -12.30 0.35 7.55
CA ALA A 102 -11.60 -0.92 7.44
C ALA A 102 -12.00 -1.69 6.17
N ALA A 103 -13.28 -1.73 5.83
CA ALA A 103 -13.79 -2.37 4.62
C ALA A 103 -13.28 -1.68 3.34
N GLU A 104 -13.30 -0.34 3.31
CA GLU A 104 -12.79 0.45 2.18
C GLU A 104 -11.29 0.21 1.96
N LEU A 105 -10.49 0.20 3.02
CA LEU A 105 -9.07 -0.10 2.95
C LEU A 105 -8.80 -1.52 2.47
N ASN A 106 -9.54 -2.52 2.97
CA ASN A 106 -9.41 -3.91 2.53
C ASN A 106 -9.76 -4.12 1.04
N SER A 107 -10.58 -3.24 0.46
CA SER A 107 -10.92 -3.26 -0.96
C SER A 107 -9.96 -2.47 -1.85
N THR A 108 -9.00 -1.76 -1.25
CA THR A 108 -8.07 -0.89 -1.97
C THR A 108 -7.08 -1.73 -2.77
N GLN A 109 -6.98 -1.42 -4.06
CA GLN A 109 -6.02 -2.03 -4.97
C GLN A 109 -4.79 -1.14 -5.12
N ILE A 110 -3.63 -1.78 -5.20
CA ILE A 110 -2.38 -1.07 -5.48
C ILE A 110 -2.30 -0.81 -6.99
N PRO A 111 -2.06 0.45 -7.42
CA PRO A 111 -1.88 0.77 -8.83
C PRO A 111 -0.75 -0.02 -9.47
N VAL A 112 -0.93 -0.42 -10.73
CA VAL A 112 0.07 -1.20 -11.48
C VAL A 112 1.41 -0.48 -11.64
N GLU A 113 1.39 0.84 -11.60
CA GLU A 113 2.57 1.72 -11.63
C GLU A 113 3.44 1.53 -10.38
N LEU A 114 2.86 1.02 -9.28
CA LEU A 114 3.53 0.75 -8.01
C LEU A 114 3.82 -0.75 -7.79
N LYS A 115 3.82 -1.56 -8.84
CA LYS A 115 4.01 -3.02 -8.78
C LYS A 115 5.29 -3.44 -8.04
N ASP A 116 6.35 -2.66 -8.14
CA ASP A 116 7.63 -2.96 -7.50
C ASP A 116 7.57 -2.81 -5.96
N HIS A 117 6.55 -2.08 -5.45
CA HIS A 117 6.25 -1.89 -4.04
C HIS A 117 4.93 -2.56 -3.62
N GLN A 118 4.31 -3.35 -4.50
CA GLN A 118 2.96 -3.88 -4.29
C GLN A 118 2.82 -4.61 -2.96
N ALA A 119 3.71 -5.54 -2.67
CA ALA A 119 3.63 -6.35 -1.46
C ALA A 119 3.73 -5.52 -0.17
N ASP A 120 4.62 -4.53 -0.15
CA ASP A 120 4.83 -3.66 1.01
C ASP A 120 3.65 -2.70 1.20
N LEU A 121 3.11 -2.14 0.10
CA LEU A 121 1.93 -1.28 0.14
C LEU A 121 0.67 -2.06 0.55
N GLU A 122 0.47 -3.29 0.04
CA GLU A 122 -0.62 -4.16 0.47
C GLU A 122 -0.53 -4.49 1.97
N ALA A 123 0.68 -4.75 2.47
CA ALA A 123 0.91 -4.99 3.89
C ALA A 123 0.57 -3.76 4.73
N ALA A 124 1.03 -2.57 4.34
CA ALA A 124 0.72 -1.32 5.05
C ALA A 124 -0.79 -1.04 5.06
N VAL A 125 -1.47 -1.18 3.93
CA VAL A 125 -2.93 -0.97 3.82
C VAL A 125 -3.71 -1.96 4.68
N LYS A 126 -3.30 -3.23 4.75
CA LYS A 126 -3.90 -4.25 5.62
C LYS A 126 -3.73 -3.92 7.10
N GLU A 127 -2.57 -3.41 7.50
CA GLU A 127 -2.35 -2.97 8.89
C GLU A 127 -3.22 -1.76 9.23
N TYR A 128 -3.38 -0.78 8.33
CA TYR A 128 -4.34 0.31 8.52
C TYR A 128 -5.77 -0.22 8.66
N ALA A 129 -6.21 -1.12 7.79
CA ALA A 129 -7.53 -1.74 7.88
C ALA A 129 -7.73 -2.48 9.20
N ALA A 130 -6.72 -3.22 9.67
CA ALA A 130 -6.75 -3.92 10.95
C ALA A 130 -6.85 -2.96 12.14
N ALA A 131 -6.16 -1.82 12.09
CA ALA A 131 -6.25 -0.79 13.13
C ALA A 131 -7.66 -0.19 13.23
N TYR A 132 -8.28 0.15 12.09
CA TYR A 132 -9.66 0.64 12.08
C TYR A 132 -10.67 -0.43 12.49
N GLN A 133 -10.47 -1.69 12.10
CA GLN A 133 -11.31 -2.79 12.56
C GLN A 133 -11.20 -2.99 14.08
N ALA A 134 -9.99 -2.91 14.62
CA ALA A 134 -9.77 -2.97 16.07
C ALA A 134 -10.46 -1.82 16.81
N LYS A 135 -10.42 -0.58 16.29
CA LYS A 135 -11.21 0.54 16.83
C LYS A 135 -12.71 0.24 16.81
N ALA A 136 -13.21 -0.29 15.69
CA ALA A 136 -14.63 -0.66 15.54
C ALA A 136 -15.05 -1.69 16.59
N ASP A 137 -14.22 -2.69 16.88
CA ASP A 137 -14.51 -3.73 17.86
C ASP A 137 -14.41 -3.23 19.29
N GLU A 138 -13.46 -2.34 19.59
CA GLU A 138 -13.37 -1.70 20.89
C GLU A 138 -14.58 -0.81 21.18
N LEU A 139 -15.08 -0.07 20.19
CA LEU A 139 -16.26 0.79 20.33
C LEU A 139 -17.57 0.02 20.64
N LYS A 140 -17.61 -1.30 20.46
CA LYS A 140 -18.72 -2.14 20.90
C LYS A 140 -18.72 -2.42 22.40
N LYS A 141 -17.61 -2.15 23.09
CA LYS A 141 -17.45 -2.37 24.53
C LYS A 141 -17.92 -1.15 25.33
N ASP A 142 -18.26 -1.35 26.60
CA ASP A 142 -18.68 -0.25 27.47
C ASP A 142 -17.54 0.73 27.79
N ALA A 143 -16.31 0.24 27.86
CA ALA A 143 -15.10 1.02 28.06
C ALA A 143 -14.08 0.70 26.96
N PRO A 144 -14.14 1.41 25.82
CA PRO A 144 -13.20 1.19 24.71
C PRO A 144 -11.75 1.49 25.13
N ASN A 145 -10.81 0.63 24.68
CA ASN A 145 -9.38 0.87 24.82
C ASN A 145 -8.71 0.75 23.43
N PHE A 146 -8.18 1.86 22.94
CA PHE A 146 -7.60 1.94 21.58
C PHE A 146 -6.10 1.67 21.51
N GLU A 147 -5.41 1.39 22.63
CA GLU A 147 -3.95 1.19 22.64
C GLU A 147 -3.47 0.15 21.59
N ALA A 148 -4.18 -0.98 21.49
CA ALA A 148 -3.82 -2.01 20.50
C ALA A 148 -4.07 -1.55 19.06
N ALA A 149 -5.15 -0.81 18.82
CA ALA A 149 -5.47 -0.24 17.52
C ALA A 149 -4.44 0.82 17.11
N GLU A 150 -4.06 1.69 18.03
CA GLU A 150 -3.02 2.72 17.81
C GLU A 150 -1.64 2.11 17.55
N ALA A 151 -1.27 1.06 18.29
CA ALA A 151 -0.04 0.33 18.04
C ALA A 151 -0.03 -0.33 16.64
N THR A 152 -1.18 -0.83 16.18
CA THR A 152 -1.33 -1.39 14.83
C THR A 152 -1.27 -0.29 13.78
N TYR A 153 -1.90 0.86 14.02
CA TYR A 153 -1.83 2.03 13.14
C TYR A 153 -0.38 2.52 12.98
N THR A 154 0.37 2.60 14.08
CA THR A 154 1.79 2.99 14.06
C THR A 154 2.63 2.03 13.19
N LYS A 155 2.38 0.73 13.25
CA LYS A 155 3.06 -0.24 12.37
C LYS A 155 2.72 -0.02 10.91
N ALA A 156 1.49 0.34 10.59
CA ALA A 156 1.09 0.68 9.23
C ALA A 156 1.82 1.93 8.72
N GLU A 157 1.94 2.99 9.55
CA GLU A 157 2.73 4.19 9.27
C GLU A 157 4.20 3.85 8.98
N GLU A 158 4.80 3.01 9.82
CA GLU A 158 6.19 2.55 9.65
C GLU A 158 6.37 1.74 8.35
N ALA A 159 5.42 0.86 8.03
CA ALA A 159 5.46 0.06 6.82
C ALA A 159 5.35 0.94 5.57
N LEU A 160 4.41 1.87 5.55
CA LEU A 160 4.27 2.85 4.47
C LEU A 160 5.52 3.74 4.36
N GLY A 161 6.04 4.21 5.49
CA GLY A 161 7.24 5.04 5.57
C GLY A 161 8.44 4.39 4.90
N LYS A 162 8.67 3.10 5.11
CA LYS A 162 9.77 2.33 4.48
C LYS A 162 9.68 2.33 2.95
N VAL A 163 8.49 2.28 2.38
CA VAL A 163 8.29 2.36 0.92
C VAL A 163 8.74 3.74 0.41
N TYR A 164 8.38 4.80 1.12
CA TYR A 164 8.80 6.16 0.76
C TYR A 164 10.31 6.36 0.89
N GLU A 165 10.91 5.85 1.96
CA GLU A 165 12.36 5.90 2.18
C GLU A 165 13.14 5.15 1.09
N ALA A 166 12.65 4.00 0.62
CA ALA A 166 13.23 3.25 -0.49
C ALA A 166 13.30 4.10 -1.76
N GLU A 167 12.32 4.96 -1.98
CA GLU A 167 12.28 5.93 -3.08
C GLU A 167 12.95 7.27 -2.74
N LYS A 168 13.67 7.38 -1.63
CA LYS A 168 14.34 8.60 -1.15
C LYS A 168 13.35 9.77 -1.00
N MET A 169 12.19 9.47 -0.44
CA MET A 169 11.17 10.42 -0.03
C MET A 169 11.08 10.47 1.49
N PHE A 170 10.55 11.56 2.03
CA PHE A 170 10.23 11.60 3.45
C PHE A 170 9.02 10.72 3.75
N PRO A 171 9.05 9.96 4.86
CA PRO A 171 7.89 9.20 5.31
C PRO A 171 6.67 10.10 5.45
N PRO A 172 5.53 9.75 4.87
CA PRO A 172 4.29 10.48 5.10
C PRO A 172 3.71 10.09 6.46
N SER A 173 2.80 10.89 6.98
CA SER A 173 1.96 10.51 8.12
C SER A 173 0.50 10.60 7.72
N LEU A 174 -0.14 9.47 7.56
CA LEU A 174 -1.54 9.39 7.20
C LEU A 174 -2.41 9.96 8.31
N GLY A 175 -2.01 9.77 9.59
CA GLY A 175 -2.69 10.34 10.74
C GLY A 175 -2.74 11.87 10.76
N ASN A 176 -1.88 12.57 10.01
CA ASN A 176 -1.95 14.03 9.85
C ASN A 176 -2.86 14.46 8.69
N GLN A 177 -3.35 13.54 7.86
CA GLN A 177 -4.20 13.82 6.71
C GLN A 177 -5.65 13.40 6.91
N VAL A 178 -5.87 12.48 7.87
CA VAL A 178 -7.20 12.02 8.27
C VAL A 178 -7.63 12.79 9.51
N ASN A 179 -8.87 13.29 9.53
CA ASN A 179 -9.40 14.15 10.60
C ASN A 179 -10.25 13.38 11.56
#